data_216cd87eff514b930c12a01143bb51ac
#
_entry.id   216cd87eff514b930c12a01143bb51ac
#
_cell.length_a   1.000
_cell.length_b   1.000
_cell.length_c   1.000
_cell.angle_alpha   90.00
_cell.angle_beta   90.00
_cell.angle_gamma   90.00
#
_symmetry.space_group_name_H-M   'P 1'
#
loop_
_entity.id
_entity.type
_entity.pdbx_description
1 polymer ?
#
loop_
_entity_poly.entity_id
_entity_poly.type
_entity_poly.pdbx_seq_one_letter_code
_entity_poly.pdbx_strand_id
1 'polypeptide(L)'
;ESAAAAARVISKNLHTLAIEDGFEVIEREAEIALRMLDSQAVACDFVFLDPPYRKLGDYEQVLGFLSQSRLLNAGCQVIAEHDKHFDPGNEFGSLRRHRTLRQGDAVLSFYSVASLQTA
;
A
#
# COMPACT_ATOMS: atom_id res chain seq x y z
N GLU A 1 -2.93 -10.33 -0.07
CA GLU A 1 -3.89 -10.71 -1.11
C GLU A 1 -4.87 -11.75 -0.60
N SER A 2 -6.15 -11.52 -0.80
CA SER A 2 -7.19 -12.44 -0.29
C SER A 2 -7.53 -13.58 -1.25
N ALA A 3 -7.25 -13.43 -2.54
CA ALA A 3 -7.52 -14.46 -3.54
C ALA A 3 -6.34 -15.42 -3.66
N ALA A 4 -6.56 -16.70 -3.34
CA ALA A 4 -5.49 -17.69 -3.38
C ALA A 4 -4.84 -17.80 -4.76
N ALA A 5 -5.63 -17.72 -5.84
CA ALA A 5 -5.09 -17.77 -7.19
C ALA A 5 -4.17 -16.58 -7.48
N ALA A 6 -4.58 -15.37 -7.06
CA ALA A 6 -3.76 -14.17 -7.23
C ALA A 6 -2.48 -14.25 -6.40
N ALA A 7 -2.57 -14.73 -5.16
CA ALA A 7 -1.39 -14.90 -4.31
C ALA A 7 -0.38 -15.88 -4.93
N ARG A 8 -0.86 -16.95 -5.55
CA ARG A 8 0.01 -17.91 -6.25
C ARG A 8 0.70 -17.27 -7.45
N VAL A 9 -0.01 -16.41 -8.20
CA VAL A 9 0.59 -15.67 -9.34
C VAL A 9 1.69 -14.73 -8.84
N ILE A 10 1.45 -14.02 -7.75
CA ILE A 10 2.45 -13.12 -7.15
C ILE A 10 3.70 -13.92 -6.76
N SER A 11 3.52 -15.04 -6.05
CA SER A 11 4.64 -15.88 -5.64
C SER A 11 5.41 -16.42 -6.84
N LYS A 12 4.70 -16.85 -7.89
CA LYS A 12 5.32 -17.34 -9.11
C LYS A 12 6.12 -16.26 -9.82
N ASN A 13 5.58 -15.04 -9.88
CA ASN A 13 6.27 -13.91 -10.49
C ASN A 13 7.54 -13.55 -9.74
N LEU A 14 7.49 -13.54 -8.41
CA LEU A 14 8.67 -13.30 -7.59
C LEU A 14 9.74 -14.37 -7.83
N HIS A 15 9.33 -15.63 -7.90
CA HIS A 15 10.25 -16.73 -8.21
C HIS A 15 10.87 -16.58 -9.59
N THR A 16 10.08 -16.26 -10.62
CA THR A 16 10.54 -16.05 -11.98
C THR A 16 11.55 -14.91 -12.07
N LEU A 17 11.36 -13.84 -11.27
CA LEU A 17 12.27 -12.70 -11.22
C LEU A 17 13.46 -12.93 -10.28
N ALA A 18 13.59 -14.13 -9.71
CA ALA A 18 14.64 -14.51 -8.76
C ALA A 18 14.68 -13.62 -7.51
N ILE A 19 13.50 -13.13 -7.09
CA ILE A 19 13.35 -12.39 -5.83
C ILE A 19 13.03 -13.41 -4.75
N GLU A 20 13.99 -13.69 -3.87
CA GLU A 20 13.87 -14.74 -2.85
C GLU A 20 13.65 -14.23 -1.44
N ASP A 21 14.00 -12.98 -1.16
CA ASP A 21 13.86 -12.39 0.16
C ASP A 21 13.44 -10.92 0.08
N GLY A 22 13.25 -10.32 1.24
CA GLY A 22 12.81 -8.93 1.34
C GLY A 22 11.30 -8.76 1.13
N PHE A 23 10.55 -9.86 1.03
CA PHE A 23 9.10 -9.81 0.84
C PHE A 23 8.40 -10.90 1.65
N GLU A 24 7.10 -10.74 1.79
CA GLU A 24 6.21 -11.75 2.36
C GLU A 24 4.89 -11.71 1.59
N VAL A 25 4.37 -12.89 1.19
CA VAL A 25 3.07 -12.99 0.53
C VAL A 25 2.05 -13.51 1.54
N ILE A 26 1.02 -12.72 1.80
CA ILE A 26 0.01 -13.04 2.81
C ILE A 26 -1.35 -13.16 2.12
N GLU A 27 -1.98 -14.34 2.23
CA GLU A 27 -3.30 -14.61 1.68
C GLU A 27 -4.39 -14.18 2.66
N ARG A 28 -4.60 -12.88 2.79
CA ARG A 28 -5.63 -12.29 3.67
C ARG A 28 -6.14 -11.01 3.03
N GLU A 29 -7.32 -10.57 3.46
CA GLU A 29 -7.77 -9.23 3.11
C GLU A 29 -6.77 -8.20 3.63
N ALA A 30 -6.65 -7.09 2.91
CA ALA A 30 -5.60 -6.11 3.18
C ALA A 30 -5.62 -5.62 4.64
N GLU A 31 -6.79 -5.31 5.18
CA GLU A 31 -6.89 -4.82 6.55
C GLU A 31 -6.40 -5.87 7.56
N ILE A 32 -6.78 -7.14 7.35
CA ILE A 32 -6.35 -8.23 8.24
C ILE A 32 -4.84 -8.43 8.13
N ALA A 33 -4.31 -8.46 6.91
CA ALA A 33 -2.88 -8.61 6.68
C ALA A 33 -2.08 -7.49 7.33
N LEU A 34 -2.53 -6.25 7.21
CA LEU A 34 -1.85 -5.09 7.80
C LEU A 34 -1.87 -5.15 9.32
N ARG A 35 -2.97 -5.56 9.93
CA ARG A 35 -3.05 -5.72 11.39
C ARG A 35 -2.09 -6.80 11.88
N MET A 36 -1.98 -7.90 11.14
CA MET A 36 -1.02 -8.97 11.47
C MET A 36 0.41 -8.44 11.45
N LEU A 37 0.78 -7.74 10.37
CA LEU A 37 2.13 -7.19 10.23
C LEU A 37 2.43 -6.14 11.28
N ASP A 38 1.46 -5.28 11.59
CA ASP A 38 1.62 -4.26 12.61
C ASP A 38 1.84 -4.87 14.00
N SER A 39 1.08 -5.93 14.32
CA SER A 39 1.25 -6.65 15.59
C SER A 39 2.62 -7.30 15.72
N GLN A 40 3.23 -7.67 14.59
CA GLN A 40 4.57 -8.24 14.54
C GLN A 40 5.66 -7.18 14.49
N ALA A 41 5.29 -5.91 14.49
CA ALA A 41 6.20 -4.77 14.37
C ALA A 41 7.10 -4.85 13.11
N VAL A 42 6.56 -5.42 12.04
CA VAL A 42 7.22 -5.43 10.73
C VAL A 42 7.17 -4.01 10.16
N ALA A 43 8.30 -3.50 9.70
CA ALA A 43 8.38 -2.18 9.10
C ALA A 43 8.70 -2.29 7.61
N CYS A 44 8.07 -1.43 6.81
CA CYS A 44 8.16 -1.47 5.36
C CYS A 44 8.79 -0.20 4.79
N ASP A 45 9.55 -0.36 3.71
CA ASP A 45 10.09 0.76 2.93
C ASP A 45 9.14 1.16 1.80
N PHE A 46 8.36 0.21 1.30
CA PHE A 46 7.37 0.42 0.25
C PHE A 46 6.11 -0.35 0.58
N VAL A 47 4.97 0.29 0.34
CA VAL A 47 3.66 -0.36 0.39
C VAL A 47 2.94 -0.04 -0.91
N PHE A 48 2.49 -1.06 -1.61
CA PHE A 48 1.72 -0.90 -2.84
C PHE A 48 0.30 -1.40 -2.62
N LEU A 49 -0.68 -0.55 -2.92
CA LEU A 49 -2.10 -0.85 -2.78
C LEU A 49 -2.77 -0.82 -4.14
N ASP A 50 -3.46 -1.93 -4.46
CA ASP A 50 -4.25 -2.05 -5.67
C ASP A 50 -5.60 -2.70 -5.32
N PRO A 51 -6.47 -1.99 -4.56
CA PRO A 51 -7.78 -2.54 -4.21
C PRO A 51 -8.66 -2.66 -5.45
N PRO A 52 -9.65 -3.57 -5.44
CA PRO A 52 -10.62 -3.63 -6.51
C PRO A 52 -11.34 -2.29 -6.69
N TYR A 53 -11.52 -1.86 -7.92
CA TYR A 53 -12.12 -0.55 -8.24
C TYR A 53 -13.48 -0.30 -7.60
N ARG A 54 -14.20 -1.37 -7.24
CA ARG A 54 -15.54 -1.25 -6.64
C ARG A 54 -15.53 -0.97 -5.14
N LYS A 55 -14.35 -1.02 -4.51
CA LYS A 55 -14.22 -0.87 -3.05
C LYS A 55 -13.48 0.42 -2.72
N LEU A 56 -14.08 1.54 -3.10
CA LEU A 56 -13.46 2.85 -2.90
C LEU A 56 -13.19 3.16 -1.44
N GLY A 57 -14.06 2.71 -0.54
CA GLY A 57 -13.87 2.90 0.90
C GLY A 57 -12.64 2.20 1.46
N ASP A 58 -12.11 1.19 0.76
CA ASP A 58 -10.91 0.49 1.19
C ASP A 58 -9.68 1.40 1.21
N TYR A 59 -9.64 2.40 0.33
CA TYR A 59 -8.53 3.36 0.32
C TYR A 59 -8.48 4.15 1.63
N GLU A 60 -9.61 4.66 2.09
CA GLU A 60 -9.68 5.40 3.33
C GLU A 60 -9.30 4.52 4.53
N GLN A 61 -9.83 3.30 4.58
CA GLN A 61 -9.53 2.38 5.67
C GLN A 61 -8.08 1.99 5.71
N VAL A 62 -7.51 1.60 4.56
CA VAL A 62 -6.14 1.10 4.50
C VAL A 62 -5.15 2.23 4.70
N LEU A 63 -5.32 3.36 4.01
CA LEU A 63 -4.42 4.49 4.14
C LEU A 63 -4.52 5.11 5.55
N GLY A 64 -5.72 5.19 6.10
CA GLY A 64 -5.92 5.65 7.46
C GLY A 64 -5.26 4.74 8.48
N PHE A 65 -5.38 3.44 8.32
CA PHE A 65 -4.70 2.47 9.19
C PHE A 65 -3.18 2.60 9.09
N LEU A 66 -2.65 2.66 7.87
CA LEU A 66 -1.20 2.79 7.65
C LEU A 66 -0.65 4.06 8.30
N SER A 67 -1.39 5.16 8.26
CA SER A 67 -0.94 6.43 8.82
C SER A 67 -0.72 6.38 10.33
N GLN A 68 -1.39 5.46 11.02
CA GLN A 68 -1.30 5.28 12.47
C GLN A 68 -0.52 4.05 12.87
N SER A 69 -0.06 3.27 11.89
CA SER A 69 0.61 2.00 12.15
C SER A 69 2.12 2.20 12.36
N ARG A 70 2.76 1.12 12.82
CA ARG A 70 4.21 1.05 12.93
C ARG A 70 4.86 0.44 11.68
N LEU A 71 4.06 0.22 10.63
CA LEU A 71 4.51 -0.46 9.42
C LEU A 71 5.41 0.39 8.54
N LEU A 72 5.36 1.71 8.69
CA LEU A 72 6.04 2.62 7.80
C LEU A 72 7.38 3.06 8.38
N ASN A 73 8.47 2.67 7.72
CA ASN A 73 9.79 3.23 8.03
C ASN A 73 9.85 4.70 7.64
N ALA A 74 10.79 5.42 8.24
CA ALA A 74 11.09 6.79 7.79
C ALA A 74 11.45 6.75 6.31
N GLY A 75 10.81 7.61 5.52
CA GLY A 75 11.00 7.62 4.07
C GLY A 75 10.21 6.56 3.32
N CYS A 76 9.38 5.77 3.98
CA CYS A 76 8.53 4.79 3.32
C CYS A 76 7.63 5.46 2.29
N GLN A 77 7.51 4.84 1.11
CA GLN A 77 6.58 5.26 0.07
C GLN A 77 5.37 4.35 0.08
N VAL A 78 4.19 4.95 0.18
CA VAL A 78 2.93 4.24 0.01
C VAL A 78 2.37 4.65 -1.34
N ILE A 79 2.16 3.66 -2.21
CA ILE A 79 1.70 3.88 -3.57
C ILE A 79 0.34 3.25 -3.71
N ALA A 80 -0.67 4.05 -4.03
CA ALA A 80 -2.03 3.56 -4.25
C ALA A 80 -2.39 3.71 -5.73
N GLU A 81 -2.76 2.59 -6.35
CA GLU A 81 -3.31 2.61 -7.69
C GLU A 81 -4.82 2.80 -7.60
N HIS A 82 -5.36 3.70 -8.41
CA HIS A 82 -6.79 3.96 -8.46
C HIS A 82 -7.21 4.42 -9.85
N ASP A 83 -8.51 4.40 -10.11
CA ASP A 83 -9.06 4.89 -11.37
C ASP A 83 -8.93 6.41 -11.46
N LYS A 84 -8.76 6.92 -12.68
CA LYS A 84 -8.60 8.36 -12.93
C LYS A 84 -9.81 9.17 -12.52
N HIS A 85 -10.99 8.55 -12.45
CA HIS A 85 -12.24 9.23 -12.08
C HIS A 85 -12.47 9.26 -10.57
N PHE A 86 -11.56 8.67 -9.80
CA PHE A 86 -11.65 8.63 -8.35
C PHE A 86 -10.38 9.19 -7.74
N ASP A 87 -10.55 10.07 -6.76
CA ASP A 87 -9.42 10.62 -5.99
C ASP A 87 -9.51 10.12 -4.55
N PRO A 88 -8.53 9.30 -4.09
CA PRO A 88 -8.53 8.84 -2.70
C PRO A 88 -8.37 9.99 -1.69
N GLY A 89 -7.69 11.05 -2.06
CA GLY A 89 -7.44 12.17 -1.18
C GLY A 89 -5.96 12.48 -1.00
N ASN A 90 -5.67 13.67 -0.45
CA ASN A 90 -4.30 14.17 -0.30
C ASN A 90 -3.65 13.80 1.03
N GLU A 91 -4.44 13.61 2.08
CA GLU A 91 -3.92 13.41 3.43
C GLU A 91 -4.69 12.31 4.16
N PHE A 92 -3.95 11.47 4.89
CA PHE A 92 -4.48 10.44 5.76
C PHE A 92 -3.61 10.43 7.01
N GLY A 93 -4.03 11.15 8.05
CA GLY A 93 -3.21 11.29 9.24
C GLY A 93 -1.83 11.86 8.91
N SER A 94 -0.78 11.10 9.20
CA SER A 94 0.59 11.52 8.90
C SER A 94 1.01 11.32 7.45
N LEU A 95 0.21 10.59 6.66
CA LEU A 95 0.50 10.37 5.25
C LEU A 95 0.03 11.55 4.42
N ARG A 96 0.89 12.00 3.51
CA ARG A 96 0.60 13.10 2.59
C ARG A 96 1.00 12.70 1.19
N ARG A 97 0.10 12.93 0.22
CA ARG A 97 0.39 12.70 -1.19
C ARG A 97 1.34 13.77 -1.69
N HIS A 98 2.41 13.35 -2.36
CA HIS A 98 3.40 14.26 -2.92
C HIS A 98 3.56 14.12 -4.43
N ARG A 99 2.96 13.11 -5.04
CA ARG A 99 3.10 12.87 -6.48
C ARG A 99 1.94 12.01 -6.98
N THR A 100 1.55 12.25 -8.23
CA THR A 100 0.67 11.35 -8.99
C THR A 100 1.31 11.05 -10.33
N LEU A 101 1.06 9.83 -10.83
CA LEU A 101 1.52 9.40 -12.13
C LEU A 101 0.35 8.71 -12.84
N ARG A 102 -0.06 9.25 -13.97
CA ARG A 102 -1.17 8.70 -14.74
C ARG A 102 -0.67 7.81 -15.87
N GLN A 103 -1.27 6.63 -16.02
CA GLN A 103 -1.04 5.72 -17.12
C GLN A 103 -2.38 5.21 -17.62
N GLY A 104 -2.86 5.74 -18.76
CA GLY A 104 -4.18 5.38 -19.30
C GLY A 104 -5.29 5.78 -18.33
N ASP A 105 -6.08 4.78 -17.90
CA ASP A 105 -7.18 4.98 -16.96
C ASP A 105 -6.75 4.80 -15.49
N ALA A 106 -5.53 4.39 -15.26
CA ALA A 106 -5.00 4.21 -13.92
C ALA A 106 -4.14 5.39 -13.48
N VAL A 107 -4.20 5.69 -12.19
CA VAL A 107 -3.36 6.71 -11.56
C VAL A 107 -2.64 6.06 -10.39
N LEU A 108 -1.35 6.35 -10.25
CA LEU A 108 -0.59 6.01 -9.06
C LEU A 108 -0.45 7.26 -8.21
N SER A 109 -0.96 7.19 -6.98
CA SER A 109 -0.79 8.26 -6.00
C SER A 109 0.28 7.85 -4.99
N PHE A 110 1.27 8.71 -4.80
CA PHE A 110 2.42 8.45 -3.94
C PHE A 110 2.29 9.25 -2.66
N TYR A 111 2.32 8.54 -1.53
CA TYR A 111 2.21 9.13 -0.19
C TYR A 111 3.48 8.84 0.59
N SER A 112 3.84 9.76 1.45
CA SER A 112 4.90 9.55 2.43
C SER A 112 4.50 10.16 3.75
N VAL A 113 5.16 9.73 4.82
CA VAL A 113 4.94 10.31 6.15
C VAL A 113 5.46 11.73 6.12
N ALA A 114 4.64 12.69 6.57
CA ALA A 114 5.03 14.08 6.65
C ALA A 114 6.22 14.21 7.60
N SER A 115 7.26 14.90 7.13
CA SER A 115 8.44 15.13 7.96
C SER A 115 8.12 16.06 9.11
N LEU A 116 8.52 15.68 10.32
CA LEU A 116 8.42 16.56 11.49
C LEU A 116 9.38 17.75 11.43
N GLN A 117 10.28 17.73 10.46
CA GLN A 117 11.28 18.77 10.29
C GLN A 117 10.85 19.89 9.37
N THR A 118 9.66 19.84 8.87
CA THR A 118 9.09 20.91 8.06
C THR A 118 8.70 22.05 8.97
N ALA A 119 9.66 22.59 9.60
CA ALA A 119 9.42 23.80 10.35
C ALA A 119 9.33 24.99 9.41
#